data_890ff7383bcfdb8345da0f8c6c1e1d3b
#
_entry.id   890ff7383bcfdb8345da0f8c6c1e1d3b
#
_cell.length_a   1.000
_cell.length_b   1.000
_cell.length_c   1.000
_cell.angle_alpha   90.00
_cell.angle_beta   90.00
_cell.angle_gamma   90.00
#
_symmetry.space_group_name_H-M   'P 1'
#
loop_
_entity.id
_entity.type
_entity.pdbx_description
1 polymer ?
#
loop_
_entity_poly.entity_id
_entity_poly.type
_entity_poly.pdbx_seq_one_letter_code
_entity_poly.pdbx_strand_id
1 'polypeptide(L)'
;METVLLEIKDMSVSYGKREVIKHCDISLREGKLTALLGLNGSGKTTMLKASCGLLRGRSAVWRVCGEDAYKMNEKRKAQLISYVPQKNTIIYSISTTDVVAMGFNPYLNFFSTPSKGQKEEARGVIRELGLEEKADADFMSLSEGQKQLIILARAMVQHAPVMLFDEPDSALDFLNHHLILSKIRELIHREGKCGLITLHDPNFALEYCDEILILKNGRVRDSFMPGLLSAGEVQRKMSLLYDKIEILEHNEKFVLVKSI
;
A
#
# COMPACT_ATOMS: atom_id res chain seq x y z
N MET A 1 -0.65 3.86 -24.02
CA MET A 1 0.38 3.31 -23.11
C MET A 1 -0.05 3.62 -21.69
N GLU A 2 -0.04 2.65 -20.79
CA GLU A 2 -0.36 2.92 -19.38
C GLU A 2 0.73 3.77 -18.75
N THR A 3 0.34 4.84 -18.04
CA THR A 3 1.27 5.77 -17.38
C THR A 3 1.92 5.09 -16.17
N VAL A 4 3.26 5.12 -16.08
CA VAL A 4 4.00 4.65 -14.91
C VAL A 4 4.17 5.80 -13.92
N LEU A 5 3.61 5.66 -12.71
CA LEU A 5 3.68 6.67 -11.65
C LEU A 5 4.86 6.45 -10.68
N LEU A 6 5.28 5.21 -10.46
CA LEU A 6 6.51 4.89 -9.72
C LEU A 6 7.36 3.94 -10.55
N GLU A 7 8.61 4.34 -10.82
CA GLU A 7 9.61 3.50 -11.49
C GLU A 7 10.87 3.41 -10.65
N ILE A 8 11.26 2.20 -10.31
CA ILE A 8 12.51 1.90 -9.60
C ILE A 8 13.22 0.79 -10.36
N LYS A 9 14.50 1.00 -10.66
CA LYS A 9 15.35 0.00 -11.32
C LYS A 9 16.58 -0.29 -10.49
N ASP A 10 16.92 -1.56 -10.41
CA ASP A 10 18.11 -2.07 -9.73
C ASP A 10 18.20 -1.66 -8.25
N MET A 11 17.05 -1.74 -7.53
CA MET A 11 17.00 -1.39 -6.12
C MET A 11 17.73 -2.43 -5.28
N SER A 12 18.65 -1.96 -4.42
CA SER A 12 19.30 -2.76 -3.37
C SER A 12 19.25 -2.04 -2.03
N VAL A 13 18.93 -2.79 -0.96
CA VAL A 13 18.81 -2.28 0.40
C VAL A 13 19.51 -3.20 1.39
N SER A 14 20.34 -2.60 2.28
CA SER A 14 21.10 -3.35 3.29
C SER A 14 20.90 -2.78 4.69
N TYR A 15 20.88 -3.66 5.70
CA TYR A 15 21.02 -3.35 7.12
C TYR A 15 22.41 -3.79 7.57
N GLY A 16 23.31 -2.83 7.74
CA GLY A 16 24.71 -3.11 7.97
C GLY A 16 25.31 -3.94 6.83
N LYS A 17 25.82 -5.14 7.14
CA LYS A 17 26.41 -6.05 6.13
C LYS A 17 25.36 -6.97 5.46
N ARG A 18 24.13 -7.01 5.94
CA ARG A 18 23.09 -7.90 5.41
C ARG A 18 22.31 -7.21 4.33
N GLU A 19 22.45 -7.67 3.08
CA GLU A 19 21.62 -7.23 1.97
C GLU A 19 20.27 -7.94 2.02
N VAL A 20 19.18 -7.15 2.12
CA VAL A 20 17.80 -7.63 2.25
C VAL A 20 17.06 -7.57 0.93
N ILE A 21 17.21 -6.46 0.19
CA ILE A 21 16.67 -6.31 -1.18
C ILE A 21 17.86 -6.28 -2.14
N LYS A 22 17.74 -7.01 -3.26
CA LYS A 22 18.84 -7.34 -4.14
C LYS A 22 18.43 -7.15 -5.59
N HIS A 23 18.84 -6.03 -6.20
CA HIS A 23 18.66 -5.78 -7.63
C HIS A 23 17.19 -5.95 -8.07
N CYS A 24 16.27 -5.25 -7.42
CA CYS A 24 14.84 -5.34 -7.69
C CYS A 24 14.37 -4.19 -8.58
N ASP A 25 13.51 -4.54 -9.53
CA ASP A 25 12.74 -3.59 -10.35
C ASP A 25 11.30 -3.51 -9.88
N ILE A 26 10.74 -2.30 -9.85
CA ILE A 26 9.33 -2.01 -9.54
C ILE A 26 8.83 -0.99 -10.54
N SER A 27 7.66 -1.24 -11.11
CA SER A 27 6.96 -0.28 -11.97
C SER A 27 5.47 -0.31 -11.61
N LEU A 28 4.97 0.77 -11.00
CA LEU A 28 3.55 0.88 -10.66
C LEU A 28 2.84 1.78 -11.65
N ARG A 29 1.70 1.30 -12.16
CA ARG A 29 0.93 1.95 -13.21
C ARG A 29 -0.30 2.65 -12.65
N GLU A 30 -0.66 3.74 -13.29
CA GLU A 30 -1.88 4.49 -13.01
C GLU A 30 -3.12 3.60 -13.06
N GLY A 31 -4.01 3.78 -12.08
CA GLY A 31 -5.24 3.00 -11.94
C GLY A 31 -5.03 1.51 -11.56
N LYS A 32 -3.83 1.12 -11.10
CA LYS A 32 -3.54 -0.28 -10.75
C LYS A 32 -3.14 -0.43 -9.30
N LEU A 33 -3.73 -1.43 -8.64
CA LEU A 33 -3.32 -1.92 -7.33
C LEU A 33 -2.45 -3.16 -7.51
N THR A 34 -1.17 -3.06 -7.11
CA THR A 34 -0.19 -4.14 -7.21
C THR A 34 0.06 -4.78 -5.85
N ALA A 35 -0.10 -6.09 -5.73
CA ALA A 35 0.28 -6.83 -4.52
C ALA A 35 1.77 -7.18 -4.54
N LEU A 36 2.46 -7.00 -3.41
CA LEU A 36 3.79 -7.55 -3.16
C LEU A 36 3.66 -8.77 -2.25
N LEU A 37 3.69 -9.95 -2.83
CA LEU A 37 3.65 -11.22 -2.11
C LEU A 37 5.04 -11.75 -1.82
N GLY A 38 5.21 -12.37 -0.65
CA GLY A 38 6.45 -13.01 -0.23
C GLY A 38 6.34 -13.55 1.18
N LEU A 39 7.11 -14.57 1.49
CA LEU A 39 7.14 -15.17 2.82
C LEU A 39 7.63 -14.16 3.89
N ASN A 40 7.39 -14.48 5.16
CA ASN A 40 7.88 -13.65 6.27
C ASN A 40 9.41 -13.51 6.20
N GLY A 41 9.90 -12.28 6.39
CA GLY A 41 11.32 -11.97 6.28
C GLY A 41 11.87 -11.86 4.84
N SER A 42 11.04 -11.94 3.79
CA SER A 42 11.46 -11.78 2.40
C SER A 42 11.90 -10.36 2.03
N GLY A 43 11.52 -9.35 2.85
CA GLY A 43 11.88 -7.94 2.63
C GLY A 43 10.75 -7.03 2.17
N LYS A 44 9.46 -7.44 2.25
CA LYS A 44 8.30 -6.65 1.80
C LYS A 44 8.28 -5.24 2.39
N THR A 45 8.24 -5.11 3.72
CA THR A 45 8.29 -3.83 4.44
C THR A 45 9.53 -3.01 4.09
N THR A 46 10.69 -3.68 3.93
CA THR A 46 11.95 -3.03 3.54
C THR A 46 11.83 -2.40 2.15
N MET A 47 11.23 -3.12 1.21
CA MET A 47 11.00 -2.65 -0.15
C MET A 47 10.06 -1.44 -0.16
N LEU A 48 8.92 -1.50 0.54
CA LEU A 48 7.98 -0.38 0.65
C LEU A 48 8.66 0.86 1.24
N LYS A 49 9.34 0.72 2.38
CA LYS A 49 10.03 1.83 3.04
C LYS A 49 11.15 2.45 2.18
N ALA A 50 11.86 1.64 1.41
CA ALA A 50 12.87 2.14 0.48
C ALA A 50 12.22 2.85 -0.71
N SER A 51 11.08 2.35 -1.22
CA SER A 51 10.35 2.95 -2.33
C SER A 51 9.80 4.34 -2.04
N CYS A 52 9.52 4.67 -0.76
CA CYS A 52 9.11 6.03 -0.35
C CYS A 52 10.23 6.87 0.29
N GLY A 53 11.45 6.36 0.36
CA GLY A 53 12.59 7.08 0.93
C GLY A 53 12.69 7.06 2.46
N LEU A 54 11.81 6.35 3.17
CA LEU A 54 11.90 6.16 4.62
C LEU A 54 13.08 5.28 5.04
N LEU A 55 13.60 4.50 4.10
CA LEU A 55 14.79 3.70 4.29
C LEU A 55 15.77 3.96 3.13
N ARG A 56 17.04 4.17 3.45
CA ARG A 56 18.07 4.42 2.45
C ARG A 56 18.36 3.16 1.65
N GLY A 57 18.09 3.22 0.35
CA GLY A 57 18.44 2.22 -0.65
C GLY A 57 19.37 2.83 -1.72
N ARG A 58 19.85 1.96 -2.63
CA ARG A 58 20.51 2.37 -3.88
C ARG A 58 19.66 1.84 -5.02
N SER A 59 19.51 2.62 -6.08
CA SER A 59 18.89 2.18 -7.33
C SER A 59 19.47 2.95 -8.49
N ALA A 60 19.49 2.34 -9.67
CA ALA A 60 19.94 2.99 -10.90
C ALA A 60 18.92 4.04 -11.37
N VAL A 61 17.64 3.76 -11.16
CA VAL A 61 16.52 4.69 -11.45
C VAL A 61 15.60 4.70 -10.24
N TRP A 62 15.16 5.90 -9.84
CA TRP A 62 14.05 6.11 -8.91
C TRP A 62 13.28 7.36 -9.34
N ARG A 63 12.15 7.12 -10.01
CA ARG A 63 11.28 8.18 -10.53
C ARG A 63 9.89 8.05 -9.94
N VAL A 64 9.30 9.21 -9.62
CA VAL A 64 7.93 9.33 -9.14
C VAL A 64 7.23 10.38 -9.98
N CYS A 65 6.15 10.00 -10.66
CA CYS A 65 5.45 10.85 -11.61
C CYS A 65 6.40 11.50 -12.64
N GLY A 66 7.40 10.76 -13.13
CA GLY A 66 8.41 11.23 -14.08
C GLY A 66 9.56 12.03 -13.48
N GLU A 67 9.45 12.53 -12.24
CA GLU A 67 10.48 13.29 -11.55
C GLU A 67 11.54 12.37 -10.89
N ASP A 68 12.81 12.76 -10.91
CA ASP A 68 13.91 12.05 -10.26
C ASP A 68 13.83 12.20 -8.72
N ALA A 69 13.46 11.12 -8.03
CA ALA A 69 13.26 11.13 -6.58
C ALA A 69 14.54 11.39 -5.76
N TYR A 70 15.72 11.14 -6.32
CA TYR A 70 16.99 11.49 -5.67
C TYR A 70 17.20 13.01 -5.57
N LYS A 71 16.58 13.78 -6.44
CA LYS A 71 16.66 15.25 -6.47
C LYS A 71 15.56 15.93 -5.66
N MET A 72 14.56 15.17 -5.19
CA MET A 72 13.45 15.71 -4.39
C MET A 72 13.86 15.89 -2.94
N ASN A 73 13.36 16.97 -2.30
CA ASN A 73 13.35 17.08 -0.85
C ASN A 73 12.24 16.17 -0.24
N GLU A 74 12.32 15.96 1.08
CA GLU A 74 11.37 15.05 1.78
C GLU A 74 9.91 15.54 1.68
N LYS A 75 9.70 16.86 1.66
CA LYS A 75 8.36 17.45 1.49
C LYS A 75 7.77 17.11 0.12
N ARG A 76 8.55 17.21 -0.97
CA ARG A 76 8.12 16.86 -2.31
C ARG A 76 7.83 15.37 -2.44
N LYS A 77 8.69 14.52 -1.89
CA LYS A 77 8.42 13.07 -1.85
C LYS A 77 7.10 12.76 -1.14
N ALA A 78 6.86 13.38 0.05
CA ALA A 78 5.64 13.20 0.80
C ALA A 78 4.38 13.77 0.10
N GLN A 79 4.51 14.70 -0.84
CA GLN A 79 3.39 15.11 -1.70
C GLN A 79 3.05 14.09 -2.79
N LEU A 80 4.02 13.28 -3.20
CA LEU A 80 3.87 12.32 -4.30
C LEU A 80 3.68 10.88 -3.83
N ILE A 81 4.16 10.54 -2.64
CA ILE A 81 4.07 9.18 -2.10
C ILE A 81 3.43 9.21 -0.71
N SER A 82 2.34 8.49 -0.54
CA SER A 82 1.72 8.19 0.75
C SER A 82 2.16 6.81 1.23
N TYR A 83 2.45 6.67 2.52
CA TYR A 83 2.80 5.40 3.15
C TYR A 83 1.89 5.12 4.34
N VAL A 84 1.19 4.00 4.28
CA VAL A 84 0.33 3.47 5.33
C VAL A 84 1.08 2.33 6.03
N PRO A 85 1.55 2.52 7.27
CA PRO A 85 2.29 1.49 8.00
C PRO A 85 1.37 0.40 8.56
N GLN A 86 1.93 -0.78 8.80
CA GLN A 86 1.24 -1.91 9.43
C GLN A 86 0.68 -1.58 10.82
N LYS A 87 1.42 -0.80 11.61
CA LYS A 87 1.04 -0.43 12.98
C LYS A 87 0.94 1.06 13.13
N ASN A 88 -0.14 1.50 13.76
CA ASN A 88 -0.31 2.87 14.20
C ASN A 88 0.56 3.16 15.42
N THR A 89 1.18 4.35 15.41
CA THR A 89 2.02 4.84 16.52
C THR A 89 1.39 6.02 17.25
N ILE A 90 0.10 6.29 17.03
CA ILE A 90 -0.63 7.35 17.76
C ILE A 90 -0.96 6.80 19.14
N ILE A 91 -0.34 7.37 20.18
CA ILE A 91 -0.40 6.91 21.58
C ILE A 91 -0.97 7.96 22.54
N TYR A 92 -1.50 9.07 22.01
CA TYR A 92 -2.07 10.17 22.78
C TYR A 92 -3.49 10.49 22.31
N SER A 93 -4.28 11.08 23.21
CA SER A 93 -5.64 11.50 22.91
C SER A 93 -5.66 12.62 21.88
N ILE A 94 -6.35 12.38 20.77
CA ILE A 94 -6.48 13.31 19.64
C ILE A 94 -7.77 13.00 18.89
N SER A 95 -8.45 14.03 18.37
CA SER A 95 -9.68 13.82 17.61
C SER A 95 -9.41 13.06 16.30
N THR A 96 -10.36 12.24 15.90
CA THR A 96 -10.33 11.51 14.63
C THR A 96 -10.13 12.45 13.44
N THR A 97 -10.82 13.61 13.43
CA THR A 97 -10.64 14.65 12.40
C THR A 97 -9.20 15.17 12.36
N ASP A 98 -8.58 15.41 13.51
CA ASP A 98 -7.20 15.91 13.55
C ASP A 98 -6.20 14.84 13.09
N VAL A 99 -6.44 13.55 13.38
CA VAL A 99 -5.63 12.45 12.82
C VAL A 99 -5.69 12.44 11.29
N VAL A 100 -6.89 12.57 10.70
CA VAL A 100 -7.04 12.63 9.24
C VAL A 100 -6.37 13.89 8.68
N ALA A 101 -6.57 15.04 9.33
CA ALA A 101 -5.99 16.31 8.89
C ALA A 101 -4.44 16.33 8.91
N MET A 102 -3.77 15.42 9.64
CA MET A 102 -2.31 15.22 9.53
C MET A 102 -1.88 14.83 8.10
N GLY A 103 -2.76 14.28 7.27
CA GLY A 103 -2.46 13.99 5.87
C GLY A 103 -2.10 15.23 5.06
N PHE A 104 -2.51 16.43 5.49
CA PHE A 104 -2.12 17.69 4.84
C PHE A 104 -0.72 18.18 5.21
N ASN A 105 -0.01 17.56 6.17
CA ASN A 105 1.31 18.01 6.62
C ASN A 105 2.32 18.28 5.48
N PRO A 106 2.38 17.49 4.38
CA PRO A 106 3.27 17.77 3.26
C PRO A 106 3.01 19.10 2.55
N TYR A 107 1.85 19.71 2.75
CA TYR A 107 1.45 20.98 2.14
C TYR A 107 1.59 22.17 3.09
N LEU A 108 1.73 21.92 4.39
CA LEU A 108 1.83 22.96 5.41
C LEU A 108 3.25 23.54 5.53
N ASN A 109 3.35 24.78 6.00
CA ASN A 109 4.59 25.33 6.47
C ASN A 109 4.89 24.85 7.89
N PHE A 110 6.16 24.96 8.33
CA PHE A 110 6.62 24.39 9.61
C PHE A 110 5.80 24.83 10.84
N PHE A 111 5.31 26.07 10.85
CA PHE A 111 4.49 26.61 11.96
C PHE A 111 2.98 26.65 11.65
N SER A 112 2.54 26.05 10.55
CA SER A 112 1.14 26.09 10.15
C SER A 112 0.40 24.87 10.65
N THR A 113 -0.89 25.05 10.98
CA THR A 113 -1.83 23.97 11.27
C THR A 113 -2.84 23.84 10.13
N PRO A 114 -3.51 22.69 9.97
CA PRO A 114 -4.55 22.52 8.98
C PRO A 114 -5.63 23.61 9.10
N SER A 115 -6.00 24.21 7.98
CA SER A 115 -7.04 25.24 7.89
C SER A 115 -8.43 24.65 8.19
N LYS A 116 -9.42 25.54 8.41
CA LYS A 116 -10.82 25.12 8.57
C LYS A 116 -11.31 24.32 7.35
N GLY A 117 -10.94 24.72 6.13
CA GLY A 117 -11.31 24.00 4.90
C GLY A 117 -10.70 22.60 4.84
N GLN A 118 -9.42 22.45 5.23
CA GLN A 118 -8.76 21.14 5.30
C GLN A 118 -9.37 20.23 6.38
N LYS A 119 -9.79 20.77 7.51
CA LYS A 119 -10.52 20.01 8.53
C LYS A 119 -11.90 19.57 8.04
N GLU A 120 -12.59 20.42 7.26
CA GLU A 120 -13.86 20.05 6.66
C GLU A 120 -13.71 18.97 5.58
N GLU A 121 -12.67 19.04 4.78
CA GLU A 121 -12.31 17.99 3.84
C GLU A 121 -12.00 16.67 4.57
N ALA A 122 -11.24 16.71 5.67
CA ALA A 122 -10.99 15.55 6.51
C ALA A 122 -12.29 14.92 7.03
N ARG A 123 -13.27 15.75 7.48
CA ARG A 123 -14.62 15.27 7.88
C ARG A 123 -15.37 14.64 6.70
N GLY A 124 -15.26 15.22 5.51
CA GLY A 124 -15.84 14.68 4.29
C GLY A 124 -15.36 13.28 3.99
N VAL A 125 -14.04 13.04 4.08
CA VAL A 125 -13.45 11.70 3.87
C VAL A 125 -13.86 10.72 4.98
N ILE A 126 -13.92 11.16 6.24
CA ILE A 126 -14.42 10.32 7.35
C ILE A 126 -15.87 9.88 7.08
N ARG A 127 -16.72 10.78 6.57
CA ARG A 127 -18.11 10.48 6.17
C ARG A 127 -18.15 9.49 5.00
N GLU A 128 -17.33 9.65 3.98
CA GLU A 128 -17.22 8.74 2.83
C GLU A 128 -16.89 7.30 3.27
N LEU A 129 -16.11 7.16 4.35
CA LEU A 129 -15.78 5.86 4.94
C LEU A 129 -16.82 5.34 5.95
N GLY A 130 -17.97 6.03 6.12
CA GLY A 130 -19.06 5.61 6.99
C GLY A 130 -18.78 5.83 8.49
N LEU A 131 -17.88 6.74 8.85
CA LEU A 131 -17.48 7.02 10.23
C LEU A 131 -17.84 8.44 10.69
N GLU A 132 -18.85 9.08 10.10
CA GLU A 132 -19.22 10.47 10.40
C GLU A 132 -19.44 10.72 11.90
N GLU A 133 -20.15 9.82 12.58
CA GLU A 133 -20.42 9.91 14.03
C GLU A 133 -19.14 9.84 14.90
N LYS A 134 -18.04 9.40 14.32
CA LYS A 134 -16.74 9.28 14.98
C LYS A 134 -15.78 10.44 14.68
N ALA A 135 -16.21 11.45 13.92
CA ALA A 135 -15.34 12.55 13.48
C ALA A 135 -14.69 13.32 14.64
N ASP A 136 -15.43 13.54 15.74
CA ASP A 136 -14.95 14.24 16.93
C ASP A 136 -14.54 13.29 18.08
N ALA A 137 -14.65 11.96 17.87
CA ALA A 137 -14.26 10.99 18.87
C ALA A 137 -12.73 10.96 19.07
N ASP A 138 -12.30 10.55 20.26
CA ASP A 138 -10.90 10.23 20.51
C ASP A 138 -10.49 9.03 19.65
N PHE A 139 -9.44 9.17 18.84
CA PHE A 139 -8.90 8.10 18.01
C PHE A 139 -8.59 6.83 18.81
N MET A 140 -8.13 6.98 20.06
CA MET A 140 -7.81 5.83 20.92
C MET A 140 -9.04 5.01 21.31
N SER A 141 -10.25 5.62 21.31
CA SER A 141 -11.51 4.94 21.64
C SER A 141 -12.09 4.11 20.49
N LEU A 142 -11.52 4.21 19.28
CA LEU A 142 -11.99 3.47 18.11
C LEU A 142 -11.61 2.00 18.17
N SER A 143 -12.42 1.13 17.53
CA SER A 143 -12.01 -0.26 17.26
C SER A 143 -10.83 -0.30 16.28
N GLU A 144 -10.09 -1.41 16.24
CA GLU A 144 -8.93 -1.53 15.33
C GLU A 144 -9.33 -1.36 13.87
N GLY A 145 -10.48 -1.90 13.43
CA GLY A 145 -10.99 -1.69 12.07
C GLY A 145 -11.30 -0.21 11.79
N GLN A 146 -11.93 0.49 12.74
CA GLN A 146 -12.19 1.93 12.62
C GLN A 146 -10.88 2.74 12.57
N LYS A 147 -9.90 2.40 13.41
CA LYS A 147 -8.57 3.02 13.37
C LYS A 147 -7.91 2.87 12.00
N GLN A 148 -7.98 1.68 11.41
CA GLN A 148 -7.42 1.44 10.06
C GLN A 148 -8.13 2.27 8.98
N LEU A 149 -9.46 2.38 9.02
CA LEU A 149 -10.21 3.28 8.12
C LEU A 149 -9.80 4.75 8.30
N ILE A 150 -9.56 5.21 9.52
CA ILE A 150 -9.08 6.59 9.78
C ILE A 150 -7.65 6.79 9.27
N ILE A 151 -6.79 5.78 9.36
CA ILE A 151 -5.44 5.87 8.77
C ILE A 151 -5.50 5.85 7.24
N LEU A 152 -6.43 5.10 6.65
CA LEU A 152 -6.71 5.19 5.22
C LEU A 152 -7.22 6.59 4.85
N ALA A 153 -8.18 7.16 5.62
CA ALA A 153 -8.67 8.53 5.42
C ALA A 153 -7.54 9.56 5.44
N ARG A 154 -6.58 9.44 6.38
CA ARG A 154 -5.39 10.28 6.43
C ARG A 154 -4.54 10.19 5.17
N ALA A 155 -4.40 8.98 4.61
CA ALA A 155 -3.68 8.79 3.35
C ALA A 155 -4.47 9.34 2.14
N MET A 156 -5.81 9.31 2.18
CA MET A 156 -6.66 9.87 1.13
C MET A 156 -6.51 11.40 1.01
N VAL A 157 -6.61 12.14 2.13
CA VAL A 157 -6.48 13.61 2.12
C VAL A 157 -5.06 14.10 1.82
N GLN A 158 -4.08 13.23 1.80
CA GLN A 158 -2.73 13.56 1.33
C GLN A 158 -2.67 13.75 -0.19
N HIS A 159 -3.65 13.26 -0.95
CA HIS A 159 -3.76 13.35 -2.42
C HIS A 159 -2.54 12.85 -3.20
N ALA A 160 -1.70 12.02 -2.59
CA ALA A 160 -0.52 11.47 -3.24
C ALA A 160 -0.93 10.53 -4.39
N PRO A 161 -0.33 10.65 -5.59
CA PRO A 161 -0.60 9.76 -6.72
C PRO A 161 -0.08 8.33 -6.51
N VAL A 162 0.94 8.13 -5.67
CA VAL A 162 1.50 6.82 -5.32
C VAL A 162 1.15 6.49 -3.88
N MET A 163 0.52 5.34 -3.65
CA MET A 163 0.11 4.89 -2.32
C MET A 163 0.75 3.54 -1.98
N LEU A 164 1.46 3.47 -0.86
CA LEU A 164 2.13 2.27 -0.39
C LEU A 164 1.48 1.80 0.91
N PHE A 165 1.03 0.54 0.94
CA PHE A 165 0.29 -0.04 2.07
C PHE A 165 1.05 -1.25 2.63
N ASP A 166 1.52 -1.14 3.86
CA ASP A 166 2.26 -2.22 4.54
C ASP A 166 1.32 -3.01 5.44
N GLU A 167 0.77 -4.11 4.94
CA GLU A 167 -0.16 -5.01 5.62
C GLU A 167 -1.32 -4.25 6.31
N PRO A 168 -2.10 -3.43 5.54
CA PRO A 168 -3.11 -2.55 6.11
C PRO A 168 -4.30 -3.30 6.73
N ASP A 169 -4.40 -4.58 6.44
CA ASP A 169 -5.44 -5.51 6.89
C ASP A 169 -5.02 -6.33 8.13
N SER A 170 -3.79 -6.19 8.61
CA SER A 170 -3.30 -6.96 9.77
C SER A 170 -4.12 -6.65 11.03
N ALA A 171 -4.47 -7.71 11.76
CA ALA A 171 -5.25 -7.66 13.01
C ALA A 171 -6.74 -7.26 12.85
N LEU A 172 -7.31 -7.36 11.65
CA LEU A 172 -8.73 -7.17 11.39
C LEU A 172 -9.49 -8.51 11.39
N ASP A 173 -10.79 -8.46 11.62
CA ASP A 173 -11.67 -9.58 11.38
C ASP A 173 -12.01 -9.73 9.88
N PHE A 174 -12.65 -10.83 9.52
CA PHE A 174 -12.95 -11.18 8.13
C PHE A 174 -13.69 -10.06 7.37
N LEU A 175 -14.72 -9.46 7.98
CA LEU A 175 -15.52 -8.41 7.31
C LEU A 175 -14.72 -7.12 7.12
N ASN A 176 -13.94 -6.74 8.12
CA ASN A 176 -13.11 -5.55 8.05
C ASN A 176 -11.95 -5.69 7.06
N HIS A 177 -11.38 -6.90 6.86
CA HIS A 177 -10.41 -7.16 5.79
C HIS A 177 -10.99 -6.80 4.42
N HIS A 178 -12.15 -7.39 4.09
CA HIS A 178 -12.80 -7.13 2.80
C HIS A 178 -13.18 -5.65 2.63
N LEU A 179 -13.66 -5.00 3.69
CA LEU A 179 -14.01 -3.58 3.67
C LEU A 179 -12.79 -2.71 3.34
N ILE A 180 -11.68 -2.88 4.03
CA ILE A 180 -10.46 -2.09 3.81
C ILE A 180 -9.91 -2.30 2.40
N LEU A 181 -9.78 -3.56 1.97
CA LEU A 181 -9.21 -3.88 0.65
C LEU A 181 -10.09 -3.39 -0.50
N SER A 182 -11.42 -3.50 -0.37
CA SER A 182 -12.34 -2.94 -1.36
C SER A 182 -12.25 -1.42 -1.44
N LYS A 183 -12.13 -0.72 -0.30
CA LYS A 183 -11.96 0.74 -0.27
C LYS A 183 -10.62 1.19 -0.85
N ILE A 184 -9.54 0.48 -0.59
CA ILE A 184 -8.23 0.76 -1.21
C ILE A 184 -8.32 0.59 -2.73
N ARG A 185 -8.88 -0.53 -3.21
CA ARG A 185 -9.05 -0.79 -4.64
C ARG A 185 -9.92 0.29 -5.31
N GLU A 186 -11.07 0.60 -4.72
CA GLU A 186 -11.97 1.66 -5.21
C GLU A 186 -11.24 3.01 -5.33
N LEU A 187 -10.49 3.41 -4.31
CA LEU A 187 -9.70 4.64 -4.28
C LEU A 187 -8.67 4.69 -5.42
N ILE A 188 -7.87 3.62 -5.57
CA ILE A 188 -6.83 3.54 -6.61
C ILE A 188 -7.44 3.65 -8.02
N HIS A 189 -8.52 2.92 -8.29
CA HIS A 189 -9.15 2.92 -9.60
C HIS A 189 -9.87 4.25 -9.90
N ARG A 190 -10.67 4.76 -8.93
CA ARG A 190 -11.48 5.97 -9.13
C ARG A 190 -10.63 7.23 -9.35
N GLU A 191 -9.51 7.34 -8.65
CA GLU A 191 -8.68 8.55 -8.69
C GLU A 191 -7.46 8.43 -9.61
N GLY A 192 -7.34 7.33 -10.36
CA GLY A 192 -6.21 7.10 -11.26
C GLY A 192 -4.85 7.07 -10.56
N LYS A 193 -4.83 6.69 -9.26
CA LYS A 193 -3.60 6.52 -8.49
C LYS A 193 -2.93 5.17 -8.80
N CYS A 194 -1.71 4.95 -8.32
CA CYS A 194 -1.16 3.60 -8.24
C CYS A 194 -0.97 3.17 -6.79
N GLY A 195 -1.14 1.88 -6.53
CA GLY A 195 -0.94 1.29 -5.20
C GLY A 195 0.04 0.13 -5.20
N LEU A 196 0.89 0.04 -4.17
CA LEU A 196 1.64 -1.17 -3.84
C LEU A 196 1.24 -1.61 -2.44
N ILE A 197 0.71 -2.82 -2.33
CA ILE A 197 0.19 -3.35 -1.07
C ILE A 197 0.88 -4.67 -0.71
N THR A 198 1.31 -4.81 0.54
CA THR A 198 1.73 -6.10 1.07
C THR A 198 0.55 -6.78 1.76
N LEU A 199 0.38 -8.06 1.49
CA LEU A 199 -0.70 -8.88 2.04
C LEU A 199 -0.11 -10.19 2.59
N HIS A 200 -0.77 -10.75 3.61
CA HIS A 200 -0.42 -12.07 4.15
C HIS A 200 -1.12 -13.20 3.42
N ASP A 201 -2.41 -13.03 3.15
CA ASP A 201 -3.21 -14.03 2.45
C ASP A 201 -3.14 -13.82 0.93
N PRO A 202 -2.62 -14.80 0.17
CA PRO A 202 -2.56 -14.73 -1.28
C PRO A 202 -3.94 -14.64 -1.95
N ASN A 203 -5.00 -15.12 -1.31
CA ASN A 203 -6.35 -15.02 -1.84
C ASN A 203 -6.82 -13.57 -1.92
N PHE A 204 -6.49 -12.73 -0.96
CA PHE A 204 -6.78 -11.29 -1.04
C PHE A 204 -6.02 -10.61 -2.18
N ALA A 205 -4.78 -11.03 -2.46
CA ALA A 205 -4.05 -10.50 -3.61
C ALA A 205 -4.70 -10.91 -4.94
N LEU A 206 -5.16 -12.15 -5.05
CA LEU A 206 -5.86 -12.66 -6.23
C LEU A 206 -7.23 -11.98 -6.42
N GLU A 207 -7.92 -11.62 -5.33
CA GLU A 207 -9.25 -11.01 -5.38
C GLU A 207 -9.23 -9.50 -5.62
N TYR A 208 -8.31 -8.77 -4.97
CA TYR A 208 -8.35 -7.31 -4.93
C TYR A 208 -7.30 -6.61 -5.79
N CYS A 209 -6.22 -7.29 -6.18
CA CYS A 209 -5.12 -6.64 -6.88
C CYS A 209 -5.13 -6.94 -8.38
N ASP A 210 -4.74 -5.95 -9.17
CA ASP A 210 -4.65 -6.06 -10.64
C ASP A 210 -3.36 -6.77 -11.06
N GLU A 211 -2.28 -6.59 -10.31
CA GLU A 211 -0.96 -7.15 -10.57
C GLU A 211 -0.38 -7.76 -9.28
N ILE A 212 0.40 -8.82 -9.42
CA ILE A 212 1.10 -9.49 -8.32
C ILE A 212 2.60 -9.53 -8.62
N LEU A 213 3.40 -8.98 -7.69
CA LEU A 213 4.86 -9.12 -7.66
C LEU A 213 5.24 -10.20 -6.64
N ILE A 214 6.06 -11.16 -7.05
CA ILE A 214 6.57 -12.23 -6.19
C ILE A 214 7.97 -11.89 -5.68
N LEU A 215 8.09 -11.63 -4.37
CA LEU A 215 9.35 -11.37 -3.69
C LEU A 215 9.85 -12.62 -2.96
N LYS A 216 10.98 -13.17 -3.40
CA LYS A 216 11.63 -14.34 -2.78
C LYS A 216 13.12 -14.09 -2.60
N ASN A 217 13.61 -14.27 -1.37
CA ASN A 217 15.03 -14.08 -1.02
C ASN A 217 15.59 -12.70 -1.40
N GLY A 218 14.78 -11.66 -1.21
CA GLY A 218 15.15 -10.27 -1.50
C GLY A 218 15.17 -9.90 -2.98
N ARG A 219 14.59 -10.72 -3.87
CA ARG A 219 14.50 -10.47 -5.31
C ARG A 219 13.07 -10.57 -5.80
N VAL A 220 12.65 -9.67 -6.66
CA VAL A 220 11.42 -9.86 -7.45
C VAL A 220 11.70 -10.97 -8.46
N ARG A 221 10.97 -12.08 -8.33
CA ARG A 221 11.15 -13.28 -9.15
C ARG A 221 10.20 -13.34 -10.32
N ASP A 222 9.04 -12.75 -10.17
CA ASP A 222 8.01 -12.73 -11.20
C ASP A 222 7.05 -11.55 -10.96
N SER A 223 6.37 -11.15 -12.04
CA SER A 223 5.30 -10.15 -12.05
C SER A 223 4.22 -10.63 -13.02
N PHE A 224 2.95 -10.59 -12.61
CA PHE A 224 1.85 -11.02 -13.47
C PHE A 224 0.51 -10.38 -13.08
N MET A 225 -0.39 -10.33 -14.04
CA MET A 225 -1.78 -9.90 -13.88
C MET A 225 -2.67 -11.15 -13.86
N PRO A 226 -3.28 -11.52 -12.71
CA PRO A 226 -4.07 -12.76 -12.60
C PRO A 226 -5.19 -12.84 -13.64
N GLY A 227 -5.91 -11.75 -13.88
CA GLY A 227 -7.04 -11.69 -14.81
C GLY A 227 -6.67 -11.91 -16.29
N LEU A 228 -5.39 -12.01 -16.64
CA LEU A 228 -4.90 -12.31 -18.01
C LEU A 228 -4.40 -13.75 -18.16
N LEU A 229 -4.46 -14.57 -17.11
CA LEU A 229 -3.85 -15.89 -17.06
C LEU A 229 -4.91 -16.98 -16.78
N SER A 230 -4.63 -18.20 -17.19
CA SER A 230 -5.38 -19.38 -16.77
C SER A 230 -5.02 -19.79 -15.32
N ALA A 231 -5.91 -20.55 -14.66
CA ALA A 231 -5.67 -21.09 -13.31
C ALA A 231 -4.34 -21.85 -13.20
N GLY A 232 -3.99 -22.67 -14.20
CA GLY A 232 -2.71 -23.41 -14.24
C GLY A 232 -1.48 -22.49 -14.37
N GLU A 233 -1.60 -21.36 -15.04
CA GLU A 233 -0.52 -20.38 -15.13
C GLU A 233 -0.34 -19.61 -13.82
N VAL A 234 -1.44 -19.19 -13.19
CA VAL A 234 -1.43 -18.57 -11.86
C VAL A 234 -0.82 -19.54 -10.85
N GLN A 235 -1.23 -20.83 -10.87
CA GLN A 235 -0.67 -21.85 -9.98
C GLN A 235 0.84 -22.00 -10.12
N ARG A 236 1.37 -22.08 -11.35
CA ARG A 236 2.81 -22.16 -11.59
C ARG A 236 3.57 -20.97 -11.02
N LYS A 237 3.04 -19.75 -11.16
CA LYS A 237 3.63 -18.53 -10.62
C LYS A 237 3.57 -18.49 -9.09
N MET A 238 2.42 -18.80 -8.49
CA MET A 238 2.24 -18.85 -7.04
C MET A 238 3.07 -19.96 -6.37
N SER A 239 3.38 -21.04 -7.09
CA SER A 239 4.28 -22.13 -6.63
C SER A 239 5.74 -21.66 -6.43
N LEU A 240 6.11 -20.46 -6.88
CA LEU A 240 7.39 -19.86 -6.51
C LEU A 240 7.47 -19.54 -5.01
N LEU A 241 6.32 -19.31 -4.34
CA LEU A 241 6.25 -18.97 -2.91
C LEU A 241 5.68 -20.12 -2.05
N TYR A 242 4.68 -20.82 -2.56
CA TYR A 242 3.88 -21.77 -1.79
C TYR A 242 4.01 -23.17 -2.38
N ASP A 243 4.39 -24.13 -1.54
CA ASP A 243 4.48 -25.54 -1.93
C ASP A 243 3.12 -26.23 -1.78
N LYS A 244 2.81 -27.22 -2.62
CA LYS A 244 1.59 -28.03 -2.57
C LYS A 244 0.33 -27.17 -2.56
N ILE A 245 0.16 -26.38 -3.60
CA ILE A 245 -1.03 -25.55 -3.81
C ILE A 245 -1.77 -25.95 -5.08
N GLU A 246 -3.03 -25.63 -5.10
CA GLU A 246 -3.91 -25.71 -6.26
C GLU A 246 -4.65 -24.38 -6.41
N ILE A 247 -4.85 -23.93 -7.65
CA ILE A 247 -5.69 -22.78 -7.96
C ILE A 247 -7.01 -23.28 -8.51
N LEU A 248 -8.08 -23.03 -7.76
CA LEU A 248 -9.44 -23.27 -8.21
C LEU A 248 -10.01 -21.99 -8.83
N GLU A 249 -10.83 -22.17 -9.87
CA GLU A 249 -11.59 -21.06 -10.44
C GLU A 249 -13.06 -21.19 -10.01
N HIS A 250 -13.57 -20.13 -9.38
CA HIS A 250 -14.95 -20.05 -8.93
C HIS A 250 -15.52 -18.66 -9.21
N ASN A 251 -16.61 -18.60 -10.00
CA ASN A 251 -17.25 -17.32 -10.39
C ASN A 251 -16.23 -16.30 -10.96
N GLU A 252 -15.41 -16.73 -11.91
CA GLU A 252 -14.37 -15.90 -12.55
C GLU A 252 -13.28 -15.36 -11.59
N LYS A 253 -13.20 -15.92 -10.39
CA LYS A 253 -12.17 -15.61 -9.39
C LYS A 253 -11.29 -16.82 -9.12
N PHE A 254 -10.00 -16.54 -8.87
CA PHE A 254 -9.06 -17.57 -8.46
C PHE A 254 -9.02 -17.69 -6.94
N VAL A 255 -9.03 -18.94 -6.47
CA VAL A 255 -8.89 -19.28 -5.05
C VAL A 255 -7.74 -20.25 -4.91
N LEU A 256 -6.73 -19.86 -4.11
CA LEU A 256 -5.60 -20.70 -3.76
C LEU A 256 -5.99 -21.58 -2.59
N VAL A 257 -5.86 -22.88 -2.77
CA VAL A 257 -6.06 -23.89 -1.72
C VAL A 257 -4.81 -24.72 -1.54
N LYS A 258 -4.64 -25.30 -0.35
CA LYS A 258 -3.55 -26.22 -0.10
C LYS A 258 -3.90 -27.58 -0.64
N SER A 259 -3.06 -28.14 -1.53
CA SER A 259 -3.15 -29.55 -1.94
C SER A 259 -2.73 -30.46 -0.79
N ILE A 260 -3.42 -31.58 -0.64
CA ILE A 260 -3.14 -32.60 0.39
C ILE A 260 -1.95 -33.47 -0.04
#